data_64b6f8f7cb74ad692b96f3acecfcc76d
#
_entry.id   64b6f8f7cb74ad692b96f3acecfcc76d
#
_cell.length_a   1.000
_cell.length_b   1.000
_cell.length_c   1.000
_cell.angle_alpha   90.00
_cell.angle_beta   90.00
_cell.angle_gamma   90.00
#
_symmetry.space_group_name_H-M   'P 1'
#
loop_
_entity.id
_entity.type
_entity.pdbx_description
1 polymer ?
#
loop_
_entity_poly.entity_id
_entity_poly.type
_entity_poly.pdbx_seq_one_letter_code
_entity_poly.pdbx_strand_id
1 'polypeptide(L)'
;MATDMKTQLERIPLEVFNQGNFGLIDELIAPDFVEHSAQPGVPPTREGFKQFAMAYRSAFPDLRYTVEDSIEAGDKIVHRLTASGTMKGDLLGIPASGTRATWTEIHIGRVVDGRLVEHWGVVDQLGMLVQLGVMPAPGQVPVAV
;
A
#
# COMPACT_ATOMS: atom_id res chain seq x y z
N MET A 1 19.60 10.79 18.84
CA MET A 1 18.24 10.60 19.33
C MET A 1 17.53 9.57 18.46
N ALA A 2 16.81 8.66 19.09
CA ALA A 2 16.03 7.68 18.33
C ALA A 2 14.89 8.39 17.57
N THR A 3 14.71 8.03 16.31
CA THR A 3 13.58 8.51 15.53
C THR A 3 12.29 7.93 16.10
N ASP A 4 11.25 8.74 16.21
CA ASP A 4 9.93 8.32 16.62
C ASP A 4 9.40 7.23 15.67
N MET A 5 8.75 6.20 16.24
CA MET A 5 8.25 5.06 15.46
C MET A 5 7.26 5.48 14.36
N LYS A 6 6.40 6.46 14.65
CA LYS A 6 5.46 6.98 13.64
C LYS A 6 6.20 7.56 12.47
N THR A 7 7.17 8.44 12.72
CA THR A 7 7.99 9.07 11.69
C THR A 7 8.79 8.03 10.92
N GLN A 8 9.32 7.03 11.60
CA GLN A 8 10.08 5.95 10.96
C GLN A 8 9.20 5.15 9.99
N LEU A 9 8.00 4.77 10.40
CA LEU A 9 7.09 4.00 9.53
C LEU A 9 6.48 4.84 8.40
N GLU A 10 6.31 6.14 8.60
CA GLU A 10 5.83 7.05 7.55
C GLU A 10 6.78 7.08 6.34
N ARG A 11 8.03 6.72 6.53
CA ARG A 11 8.99 6.62 5.43
C ARG A 11 8.60 5.55 4.40
N ILE A 12 7.79 4.56 4.80
CA ILE A 12 7.31 3.55 3.86
C ILE A 12 6.42 4.19 2.79
N PRO A 13 5.27 4.81 3.11
CA PRO A 13 4.48 5.47 2.07
C PRO A 13 5.21 6.65 1.42
N LEU A 14 5.92 7.47 2.19
CA LEU A 14 6.47 8.72 1.68
C LEU A 14 7.77 8.54 0.87
N GLU A 15 8.62 7.59 1.21
CA GLU A 15 9.91 7.41 0.54
C GLU A 15 9.95 6.14 -0.31
N VAL A 16 9.45 5.01 0.18
CA VAL A 16 9.45 3.76 -0.59
C VAL A 16 8.46 3.86 -1.75
N PHE A 17 7.21 4.22 -1.47
CA PHE A 17 6.17 4.30 -2.50
C PHE A 17 6.22 5.60 -3.30
N ASN A 18 6.25 6.76 -2.65
CA ASN A 18 6.21 8.04 -3.36
C ASN A 18 7.49 8.33 -4.17
N GLN A 19 8.64 7.92 -3.65
CA GLN A 19 9.94 8.21 -4.29
C GLN A 19 10.55 7.01 -5.01
N GLY A 20 9.99 5.82 -4.82
CA GLY A 20 10.55 4.59 -5.38
C GLY A 20 11.86 4.16 -4.73
N ASN A 21 12.10 4.56 -3.49
CA ASN A 21 13.31 4.18 -2.76
C ASN A 21 13.16 2.80 -2.12
N PHE A 22 13.23 1.76 -2.96
CA PHE A 22 13.01 0.38 -2.53
C PHE A 22 14.13 -0.17 -1.64
N GLY A 23 15.31 0.43 -1.67
CA GLY A 23 16.42 0.05 -0.79
C GLY A 23 16.12 0.24 0.69
N LEU A 24 15.20 1.16 1.03
CA LEU A 24 14.77 1.39 2.41
C LEU A 24 13.97 0.23 3.00
N ILE A 25 13.42 -0.64 2.18
CA ILE A 25 12.64 -1.78 2.66
C ILE A 25 13.47 -2.66 3.60
N ASP A 26 14.72 -2.95 3.24
CA ASP A 26 15.60 -3.77 4.07
C ASP A 26 15.98 -3.08 5.38
N GLU A 27 15.96 -1.76 5.42
CA GLU A 27 16.22 -0.97 6.63
C GLU A 27 14.99 -0.89 7.53
N LEU A 28 13.81 -0.68 6.94
CA LEU A 28 12.57 -0.38 7.66
C LEU A 28 11.77 -1.63 8.06
N ILE A 29 11.95 -2.73 7.33
CA ILE A 29 11.20 -3.97 7.48
C ILE A 29 12.15 -5.09 7.91
N ALA A 30 11.76 -5.84 8.96
CA ALA A 30 12.57 -6.92 9.49
C ALA A 30 12.65 -8.12 8.53
N PRO A 31 13.74 -8.92 8.57
CA PRO A 31 13.87 -10.10 7.71
C PRO A 31 12.77 -11.15 7.92
N ASP A 32 12.25 -11.26 9.14
CA ASP A 32 11.20 -12.20 9.55
C ASP A 32 9.78 -11.59 9.47
N PHE A 33 9.63 -10.48 8.77
CA PHE A 33 8.37 -9.78 8.57
C PHE A 33 7.27 -10.70 8.02
N VAL A 34 6.06 -10.53 8.56
CA VAL A 34 4.86 -11.23 8.10
C VAL A 34 3.81 -10.22 7.62
N GLU A 35 3.38 -10.38 6.38
CA GLU A 35 2.29 -9.61 5.78
C GLU A 35 0.99 -10.41 5.90
N HIS A 36 0.06 -9.92 6.75
CA HIS A 36 -1.22 -10.59 6.97
C HIS A 36 -2.27 -10.26 5.90
N SER A 37 -2.00 -9.24 5.09
CA SER A 37 -2.93 -8.75 4.05
C SER A 37 -2.33 -8.88 2.65
N ALA A 38 -1.48 -9.88 2.42
CA ALA A 38 -0.83 -10.08 1.13
C ALA A 38 -1.86 -10.28 0.02
N GLN A 39 -1.62 -9.67 -1.12
CA GLN A 39 -2.41 -9.90 -2.32
C GLN A 39 -2.24 -11.35 -2.81
N PRO A 40 -3.26 -11.93 -3.45
CA PRO A 40 -3.13 -13.28 -4.01
C PRO A 40 -1.91 -13.40 -4.92
N GLY A 41 -1.11 -14.45 -4.72
CA GLY A 41 0.09 -14.70 -5.51
C GLY A 41 1.34 -13.94 -5.06
N VAL A 42 1.22 -13.07 -4.05
CA VAL A 42 2.36 -12.34 -3.48
C VAL A 42 2.78 -13.02 -2.17
N PRO A 43 4.06 -13.39 -2.00
CA PRO A 43 4.50 -14.00 -0.73
C PRO A 43 4.27 -13.05 0.46
N PRO A 44 3.85 -13.58 1.64
CA PRO A 44 3.59 -12.76 2.83
C PRO A 44 4.88 -12.43 3.59
N THR A 45 5.92 -12.06 2.90
CA THR A 45 7.27 -11.85 3.39
C THR A 45 7.78 -10.46 3.02
N ARG A 46 8.93 -10.08 3.59
CA ARG A 46 9.61 -8.83 3.21
C ARG A 46 9.90 -8.77 1.71
N GLU A 47 10.35 -9.88 1.12
CA GLU A 47 10.60 -9.94 -0.33
C GLU A 47 9.30 -9.77 -1.14
N GLY A 48 8.21 -10.39 -0.69
CA GLY A 48 6.89 -10.20 -1.31
C GLY A 48 6.42 -8.74 -1.22
N PHE A 49 6.65 -8.08 -0.09
CA PHE A 49 6.36 -6.65 0.08
C PHE A 49 7.15 -5.80 -0.94
N LYS A 50 8.42 -6.10 -1.11
CA LYS A 50 9.28 -5.40 -2.08
C LYS A 50 8.77 -5.58 -3.51
N GLN A 51 8.44 -6.82 -3.89
CA GLN A 51 7.88 -7.12 -5.21
C GLN A 51 6.57 -6.36 -5.45
N PHE A 52 5.70 -6.33 -4.44
CA PHE A 52 4.44 -5.59 -4.50
C PHE A 52 4.67 -4.09 -4.66
N ALA A 53 5.55 -3.50 -3.86
CA ALA A 53 5.86 -2.07 -3.93
C ALA A 53 6.39 -1.67 -5.31
N MET A 54 7.27 -2.48 -5.89
CA MET A 54 7.80 -2.24 -7.23
C MET A 54 6.70 -2.35 -8.30
N ALA A 55 5.85 -3.37 -8.22
CA ALA A 55 4.74 -3.56 -9.16
C ALA A 55 3.72 -2.43 -9.05
N TYR A 56 3.40 -2.01 -7.83
CA TYR A 56 2.43 -0.94 -7.57
C TYR A 56 2.90 0.39 -8.14
N ARG A 57 4.16 0.72 -7.94
CA ARG A 57 4.73 1.94 -8.49
C ARG A 57 4.92 1.87 -10.01
N SER A 58 5.17 0.71 -10.56
CA SER A 58 5.21 0.51 -12.01
C SER A 58 3.83 0.73 -12.65
N ALA A 59 2.78 0.25 -11.98
CA ALA A 59 1.40 0.45 -12.44
C ALA A 59 0.96 1.91 -12.31
N PHE A 60 1.36 2.58 -11.23
CA PHE A 60 1.04 3.99 -10.95
C PHE A 60 2.35 4.80 -10.84
N PRO A 61 2.96 5.23 -11.96
CA PRO A 61 4.24 5.97 -11.91
C PRO A 61 4.16 7.29 -11.16
N ASP A 62 2.97 7.88 -11.11
CA ASP A 62 2.66 9.12 -10.38
C ASP A 62 2.01 8.85 -9.01
N LEU A 63 2.15 7.65 -8.47
CA LEU A 63 1.60 7.29 -7.16
C LEU A 63 2.01 8.29 -6.10
N ARG A 64 1.02 8.78 -5.35
CA ARG A 64 1.22 9.68 -4.24
C ARG A 64 0.37 9.27 -3.05
N TYR A 65 1.04 8.95 -1.96
CA TYR A 65 0.41 8.78 -0.65
C TYR A 65 0.51 10.08 0.16
N THR A 66 -0.58 10.40 0.85
CA THR A 66 -0.61 11.43 1.89
C THR A 66 -0.98 10.75 3.20
N VAL A 67 -0.19 10.97 4.24
CA VAL A 67 -0.48 10.45 5.58
C VAL A 67 -1.46 11.40 6.25
N GLU A 68 -2.70 10.95 6.45
CA GLU A 68 -3.76 11.76 7.06
C GLU A 68 -3.74 11.65 8.58
N ASP A 69 -3.55 10.43 9.11
CA ASP A 69 -3.44 10.17 10.54
C ASP A 69 -2.29 9.19 10.79
N SER A 70 -1.61 9.39 11.92
CA SER A 70 -0.59 8.47 12.42
C SER A 70 -0.80 8.32 13.92
N ILE A 71 -1.20 7.13 14.34
CA ILE A 71 -1.60 6.83 15.73
C ILE A 71 -0.71 5.73 16.28
N GLU A 72 -0.09 6.00 17.43
CA GLU A 72 0.75 5.02 18.13
C GLU A 72 -0.02 4.44 19.33
N ALA A 73 -0.01 3.12 19.43
CA ALA A 73 -0.61 2.40 20.55
C ALA A 73 0.28 1.20 20.91
N GLY A 74 1.06 1.34 21.97
CA GLY A 74 2.04 0.32 22.38
C GLY A 74 3.10 0.13 21.28
N ASP A 75 3.23 -1.09 20.79
CA ASP A 75 4.16 -1.45 19.72
C ASP A 75 3.53 -1.35 18.32
N LYS A 76 2.31 -0.82 18.20
CA LYS A 76 1.58 -0.70 16.94
C LYS A 76 1.45 0.75 16.50
N ILE A 77 1.54 0.94 15.20
CA ILE A 77 1.29 2.21 14.54
C ILE A 77 0.14 2.03 13.56
N VAL A 78 -0.83 2.94 13.60
CA VAL A 78 -1.94 2.98 12.64
C VAL A 78 -1.74 4.18 11.72
N HIS A 79 -1.75 3.94 10.41
CA HIS A 79 -1.74 5.00 9.40
C HIS A 79 -3.05 4.99 8.62
N ARG A 80 -3.66 6.16 8.48
CA ARG A 80 -4.74 6.39 7.51
C ARG A 80 -4.14 7.22 6.37
N LEU A 81 -4.20 6.68 5.17
CA LEU A 81 -3.58 7.27 3.99
C LEU A 81 -4.62 7.61 2.93
N THR A 82 -4.36 8.68 2.19
CA THR A 82 -5.00 8.93 0.90
C THR A 82 -3.98 8.62 -0.19
N ALA A 83 -4.37 7.83 -1.17
CA ALA A 83 -3.55 7.48 -2.32
C ALA A 83 -4.17 8.02 -3.60
N SER A 84 -3.33 8.42 -4.54
CA SER A 84 -3.77 8.81 -5.88
C SER A 84 -2.75 8.37 -6.91
N GLY A 85 -3.21 8.12 -8.12
CA GLY A 85 -2.35 7.76 -9.22
C GLY A 85 -3.12 7.50 -10.50
N THR A 86 -2.38 7.49 -11.61
CA THR A 86 -2.88 7.16 -12.95
C THR A 86 -2.38 5.76 -13.31
N MET A 87 -3.30 4.85 -13.63
CA MET A 87 -2.95 3.47 -13.95
C MET A 87 -2.39 3.34 -15.35
N LYS A 88 -1.09 3.54 -15.49
CA LYS A 88 -0.38 3.47 -16.78
C LYS A 88 0.24 2.10 -17.08
N GLY A 89 0.33 1.23 -16.07
CA GLY A 89 0.83 -0.13 -16.21
C GLY A 89 -0.15 -1.14 -15.66
N ASP A 90 0.00 -2.39 -16.04
CA ASP A 90 -0.82 -3.48 -15.52
C ASP A 90 -0.48 -3.76 -14.05
N LEU A 91 -1.50 -4.13 -13.28
CA LEU A 91 -1.32 -4.47 -11.86
C LEU A 91 -1.98 -5.80 -11.55
N LEU A 92 -1.20 -6.78 -11.10
CA LEU A 92 -1.68 -8.10 -10.66
C LEU A 92 -2.69 -8.73 -11.63
N GLY A 93 -2.40 -8.67 -12.92
CA GLY A 93 -3.26 -9.21 -13.96
C GLY A 93 -4.38 -8.29 -14.43
N ILE A 94 -4.51 -7.09 -13.85
CA ILE A 94 -5.49 -6.09 -14.28
C ILE A 94 -4.81 -5.19 -15.32
N PRO A 95 -5.36 -5.10 -16.55
CA PRO A 95 -4.78 -4.24 -17.59
C PRO A 95 -4.86 -2.76 -17.23
N ALA A 96 -3.86 -2.00 -17.67
CA ALA A 96 -3.82 -0.55 -17.49
C ALA A 96 -5.02 0.12 -18.17
N SER A 97 -5.72 1.00 -17.42
CA SER A 97 -6.85 1.75 -17.95
C SER A 97 -6.49 3.17 -18.42
N GLY A 98 -5.34 3.68 -18.02
CA GLY A 98 -4.92 5.06 -18.29
C GLY A 98 -5.69 6.10 -17.47
N THR A 99 -6.52 5.68 -16.52
CA THR A 99 -7.40 6.54 -15.74
C THR A 99 -6.77 6.86 -14.37
N ARG A 100 -7.05 8.06 -13.86
CA ARG A 100 -6.64 8.49 -12.53
C ARG A 100 -7.68 8.09 -11.49
N ALA A 101 -7.21 7.64 -10.33
CA ALA A 101 -8.06 7.35 -9.17
C ALA A 101 -7.47 7.93 -7.90
N THR A 102 -8.33 8.14 -6.90
CA THR A 102 -7.98 8.52 -5.54
C THR A 102 -8.73 7.60 -4.58
N TRP A 103 -8.03 7.01 -3.62
CA TRP A 103 -8.64 6.06 -2.69
C TRP A 103 -8.02 6.17 -1.30
N THR A 104 -8.67 5.54 -0.32
CA THR A 104 -8.25 5.53 1.07
C THR A 104 -7.69 4.17 1.46
N GLU A 105 -6.68 4.18 2.34
CA GLU A 105 -6.09 2.98 2.91
C GLU A 105 -5.91 3.16 4.41
N ILE A 106 -6.06 2.08 5.17
CA ILE A 106 -5.73 2.04 6.59
C ILE A 106 -4.79 0.88 6.83
N HIS A 107 -3.67 1.15 7.49
CA HIS A 107 -2.62 0.18 7.76
C HIS A 107 -2.29 0.14 9.25
N ILE A 108 -2.06 -1.06 9.76
CA ILE A 108 -1.55 -1.29 11.12
C ILE A 108 -0.22 -2.02 11.00
N GLY A 109 0.82 -1.45 11.61
CA GLY A 109 2.13 -2.07 11.68
C GLY A 109 2.54 -2.33 13.12
N ARG A 110 3.09 -3.51 13.40
CA ARG A 110 3.75 -3.80 14.68
C ARG A 110 5.26 -3.62 14.50
N VAL A 111 5.88 -2.92 15.44
CA VAL A 111 7.29 -2.54 15.39
C VAL A 111 8.06 -3.18 16.52
N VAL A 112 9.21 -3.78 16.21
CA VAL A 112 10.17 -4.30 17.18
C VAL A 112 11.55 -3.81 16.79
N ASP A 113 12.26 -3.23 17.73
CA ASP A 113 13.63 -2.70 17.52
C ASP A 113 13.73 -1.75 16.32
N GLY A 114 12.72 -0.89 16.16
CA GLY A 114 12.68 0.12 15.11
C GLY A 114 12.33 -0.38 13.72
N ARG A 115 11.95 -1.66 13.57
CA ARG A 115 11.59 -2.25 12.29
C ARG A 115 10.17 -2.83 12.31
N LEU A 116 9.51 -2.78 11.17
CA LEU A 116 8.20 -3.38 10.96
C LEU A 116 8.34 -4.91 10.94
N VAL A 117 7.62 -5.61 11.82
CA VAL A 117 7.64 -7.08 11.92
C VAL A 117 6.33 -7.73 11.48
N GLU A 118 5.20 -7.02 11.57
CA GLU A 118 3.90 -7.49 11.11
C GLU A 118 3.10 -6.33 10.53
N HIS A 119 2.28 -6.62 9.55
CA HIS A 119 1.45 -5.61 8.89
C HIS A 119 0.06 -6.17 8.56
N TRP A 120 -0.95 -5.35 8.82
CA TRP A 120 -2.34 -5.55 8.38
C TRP A 120 -2.77 -4.30 7.63
N GLY A 121 -3.44 -4.46 6.50
CA GLY A 121 -3.90 -3.33 5.72
C GLY A 121 -5.24 -3.58 5.06
N VAL A 122 -6.03 -2.53 4.96
CA VAL A 122 -7.28 -2.51 4.19
C VAL A 122 -7.23 -1.33 3.24
N VAL A 123 -7.43 -1.63 1.97
CA VAL A 123 -7.49 -0.64 0.88
C VAL A 123 -8.93 -0.57 0.41
N ASP A 124 -9.44 0.64 0.14
CA ASP A 124 -10.70 0.80 -0.58
C ASP A 124 -10.51 0.37 -2.05
N GLN A 125 -10.35 -0.92 -2.23
CA GLN A 125 -10.06 -1.50 -3.54
C GLN A 125 -11.25 -1.40 -4.48
N LEU A 126 -12.47 -1.55 -3.96
CA LEU A 126 -13.68 -1.41 -4.77
C LEU A 126 -13.78 0.01 -5.33
N GLY A 127 -13.62 1.03 -4.49
CA GLY A 127 -13.64 2.44 -4.92
C GLY A 127 -12.56 2.74 -5.96
N MET A 128 -11.36 2.22 -5.74
CA MET A 128 -10.26 2.36 -6.70
C MET A 128 -10.59 1.73 -8.05
N LEU A 129 -11.06 0.49 -8.07
CA LEU A 129 -11.34 -0.24 -9.31
C LEU A 129 -12.53 0.36 -10.09
N VAL A 130 -13.53 0.88 -9.38
CA VAL A 130 -14.64 1.59 -10.02
C VAL A 130 -14.16 2.88 -10.70
N GLN A 131 -13.34 3.67 -10.01
CA GLN A 131 -12.76 4.90 -10.58
C GLN A 131 -11.87 4.60 -11.79
N LEU A 132 -11.12 3.51 -11.75
CA LEU A 132 -10.25 3.10 -12.86
C LEU A 132 -11.02 2.54 -14.05
N GLY A 133 -12.33 2.31 -13.91
CA GLY A 133 -13.18 1.76 -14.96
C GLY A 133 -13.03 0.25 -15.15
N VAL A 134 -12.43 -0.44 -14.17
CA VAL A 134 -12.20 -1.90 -14.22
C VAL A 134 -13.44 -2.66 -13.75
N MET A 135 -14.21 -2.06 -12.84
CA MET A 135 -15.45 -2.63 -12.29
C MET A 135 -16.59 -1.62 -12.34
N PRO A 136 -17.85 -2.07 -12.58
CA PRO A 136 -19.01 -1.20 -12.41
C PRO A 136 -19.24 -0.91 -10.92
N ALA A 137 -19.86 0.26 -10.62
CA ALA A 137 -20.23 0.59 -9.25
C ALA A 137 -21.30 -0.40 -8.74
N PRO A 138 -21.36 -0.68 -7.42
CA PRO A 138 -22.42 -1.49 -6.85
C PRO A 138 -23.80 -0.95 -7.25
N GLY A 139 -24.70 -1.84 -7.67
CA GLY A 139 -26.03 -1.46 -8.17
C GLY A 139 -26.06 -1.10 -9.65
N GLN A 140 -24.92 -0.96 -10.32
CA GLN A 140 -24.81 -0.71 -11.75
C GLN A 140 -24.40 -1.95 -12.55
N VAL A 141 -24.27 -3.08 -11.87
CA VAL A 141 -23.94 -4.35 -12.52
C VAL A 141 -25.14 -4.74 -13.40
N PRO A 142 -24.94 -4.99 -14.71
CA PRO A 142 -26.05 -5.45 -15.57
C PRO A 142 -26.64 -6.73 -15.01
N VAL A 143 -27.97 -6.75 -14.85
CA VAL A 143 -28.67 -7.98 -14.47
C VAL A 143 -28.61 -8.90 -15.68
N ALA A 144 -28.05 -10.11 -15.53
CA ALA A 144 -28.07 -11.11 -16.57
C ALA A 144 -29.54 -11.49 -16.87
N VAL A 145 -29.96 -11.34 -18.10
CA VAL A 145 -31.32 -11.65 -18.55
C VAL A 145 -31.34 -13.06 -19.11
#